data_690986fc37d6096659978611446f9cb5
#
_entry.id   690986fc37d6096659978611446f9cb5
#
_cell.length_a   1.000
_cell.length_b   1.000
_cell.length_c   1.000
_cell.angle_alpha   90.00
_cell.angle_beta   90.00
_cell.angle_gamma   90.00
#
_symmetry.space_group_name_H-M   'P 1'
#
loop_
_entity.id
_entity.type
_entity.pdbx_description
1 polymer ?
#
loop_
_entity_poly.entity_id
_entity_poly.type
_entity_poly.pdbx_seq_one_letter_code
_entity_poly.pdbx_strand_id
1 'polypeptide(L)'
;MSGLESPVNWSALQKVVASTGLRIIGVSGCKDARLKAEIDEMGLPLLTEGKEKAIRSAPVETPAPAVPPQNVTPITKTRLINVPVRSGQRIYAPQCDLIVTSHVSAGAELIADGNIHVYGMMRGRALAGASGDREAQIFCTHLTAELVSIAGVYWLSDKIPAEFYGKAARLQLAENALTVQPLN
;
A
#
# COMPACT_ATOMS: atom_id res chain seq x y z
N MET A 1 27.95 20.90 -21.34
CA MET A 1 28.21 21.57 -20.07
C MET A 1 28.75 20.58 -19.08
N SER A 2 29.88 20.89 -18.53
CA SER A 2 30.90 20.09 -17.95
C SER A 2 30.43 19.27 -16.73
N GLY A 3 30.45 17.92 -16.88
CA GLY A 3 30.39 17.01 -15.74
C GLY A 3 31.71 17.09 -14.99
N LEU A 4 31.67 17.20 -13.69
CA LEU A 4 32.83 17.13 -12.79
C LEU A 4 33.46 15.74 -12.91
N GLU A 5 34.47 15.61 -13.75
CA GLU A 5 35.41 14.50 -13.76
C GLU A 5 36.55 14.78 -12.75
N SER A 6 36.25 14.70 -11.48
CA SER A 6 37.27 14.58 -10.45
C SER A 6 37.25 13.15 -9.95
N PRO A 7 38.41 12.44 -9.92
CA PRO A 7 38.48 11.11 -9.34
C PRO A 7 38.07 11.19 -7.88
N VAL A 8 36.94 10.59 -7.55
CA VAL A 8 36.45 10.56 -6.17
C VAL A 8 37.38 9.67 -5.35
N ASN A 9 38.07 10.24 -4.37
CA ASN A 9 38.89 9.47 -3.45
C ASN A 9 37.97 8.73 -2.45
N TRP A 10 37.61 7.51 -2.79
CA TRP A 10 36.71 6.67 -2.02
C TRP A 10 37.18 6.39 -0.60
N SER A 11 38.52 6.25 -0.38
CA SER A 11 39.08 6.01 0.93
C SER A 11 38.96 7.24 1.85
N ALA A 12 39.05 8.44 1.29
CA ALA A 12 38.81 9.68 2.03
C ALA A 12 37.34 9.85 2.37
N LEU A 13 36.45 9.55 1.43
CA LEU A 13 34.98 9.61 1.64
C LEU A 13 34.55 8.63 2.75
N GLN A 14 35.06 7.41 2.73
CA GLN A 14 34.79 6.40 3.75
C GLN A 14 35.20 6.84 5.15
N LYS A 15 36.38 7.47 5.29
CA LYS A 15 36.87 8.03 6.56
C LYS A 15 35.97 9.17 7.07
N VAL A 16 35.55 10.06 6.19
CA VAL A 16 34.65 11.15 6.54
C VAL A 16 33.27 10.63 6.98
N VAL A 17 32.69 9.68 6.26
CA VAL A 17 31.43 9.07 6.63
C VAL A 17 31.56 8.29 7.96
N ALA A 18 32.63 7.55 8.16
CA ALA A 18 32.85 6.84 9.42
C ALA A 18 33.03 7.78 10.62
N SER A 19 33.60 8.97 10.44
CA SER A 19 33.73 9.97 11.51
C SER A 19 32.42 10.57 11.98
N THR A 20 31.35 10.46 11.15
CA THR A 20 29.99 10.90 11.52
C THR A 20 29.16 9.80 12.18
N GLY A 21 29.73 8.60 12.41
CA GLY A 21 29.00 7.46 12.98
C GLY A 21 28.14 6.69 11.97
N LEU A 22 28.20 7.03 10.69
CA LEU A 22 27.46 6.36 9.62
C LEU A 22 28.31 5.27 8.96
N ARG A 23 27.65 4.22 8.47
CA ARG A 23 28.29 3.15 7.68
C ARG A 23 27.74 3.17 6.25
N ILE A 24 28.64 3.12 5.28
CA ILE A 24 28.25 2.97 3.87
C ILE A 24 27.77 1.52 3.67
N ILE A 25 26.51 1.34 3.26
CA ILE A 25 25.88 0.02 3.04
C ILE A 25 25.97 -0.44 1.59
N GLY A 26 26.33 0.43 0.65
CA GLY A 26 26.47 0.09 -0.75
C GLY A 26 26.53 1.33 -1.65
N VAL A 27 26.92 1.12 -2.91
CA VAL A 27 27.04 2.18 -3.93
C VAL A 27 26.18 1.80 -5.14
N SER A 28 25.39 2.75 -5.66
CA SER A 28 24.56 2.59 -6.87
C SER A 28 24.93 3.61 -7.95
N GLY A 29 24.53 3.35 -9.21
CA GLY A 29 24.74 4.30 -10.31
C GLY A 29 26.13 4.29 -10.97
N CYS A 30 27.01 3.37 -10.61
CA CYS A 30 28.34 3.25 -11.22
C CYS A 30 28.25 2.71 -12.65
N LYS A 31 28.51 3.55 -13.65
CA LYS A 31 28.56 3.17 -15.07
C LYS A 31 29.98 2.80 -15.53
N ASP A 32 30.99 3.25 -14.84
CA ASP A 32 32.41 3.03 -15.20
C ASP A 32 32.94 1.71 -14.63
N ALA A 33 33.60 0.91 -15.50
CA ALA A 33 34.16 -0.37 -15.12
C ALA A 33 35.36 -0.26 -14.14
N ARG A 34 36.11 0.83 -14.17
CA ARG A 34 37.25 1.08 -13.24
C ARG A 34 36.73 1.37 -11.84
N LEU A 35 35.70 2.21 -11.73
CA LEU A 35 35.04 2.51 -10.46
C LEU A 35 34.41 1.27 -9.81
N LYS A 36 33.86 0.37 -10.61
CA LYS A 36 33.33 -0.91 -10.10
C LYS A 36 34.42 -1.78 -9.48
N ALA A 37 35.60 -1.87 -10.09
CA ALA A 37 36.72 -2.64 -9.57
C ALA A 37 37.24 -2.06 -8.25
N GLU A 38 37.39 -0.74 -8.14
CA GLU A 38 37.81 -0.07 -6.90
C GLU A 38 36.82 -0.26 -5.74
N ILE A 39 35.51 -0.23 -6.03
CA ILE A 39 34.46 -0.43 -5.02
C ILE A 39 34.44 -1.88 -4.54
N ASP A 40 34.66 -2.84 -5.44
CA ASP A 40 34.73 -4.27 -5.12
C ASP A 40 35.97 -4.61 -4.27
N GLU A 41 37.13 -4.03 -4.58
CA GLU A 41 38.36 -4.15 -3.75
C GLU A 41 38.19 -3.60 -2.31
N MET A 42 37.29 -2.60 -2.14
CA MET A 42 36.97 -2.06 -0.81
C MET A 42 35.91 -2.84 -0.06
N GLY A 43 35.38 -3.93 -0.62
CA GLY A 43 34.35 -4.77 -0.01
C GLY A 43 32.97 -4.08 0.14
N LEU A 44 32.68 -3.07 -0.68
CA LEU A 44 31.40 -2.40 -0.67
C LEU A 44 30.45 -3.04 -1.68
N PRO A 45 29.23 -3.46 -1.31
CA PRO A 45 28.28 -4.06 -2.24
C PRO A 45 27.80 -3.06 -3.29
N LEU A 46 27.89 -3.46 -4.57
CA LEU A 46 27.32 -2.74 -5.69
C LEU A 46 25.79 -3.00 -5.75
N LEU A 47 25.01 -1.97 -5.53
CA LEU A 47 23.55 -2.02 -5.65
C LEU A 47 23.15 -1.79 -7.12
N THR A 48 22.50 -2.76 -7.74
CA THR A 48 21.96 -2.63 -9.08
C THR A 48 20.71 -1.74 -9.03
N GLU A 49 20.73 -0.64 -9.79
CA GLU A 49 19.50 0.15 -10.01
C GLU A 49 18.46 -0.73 -10.69
N GLY A 50 17.27 -0.81 -10.10
CA GLY A 50 16.12 -1.44 -10.73
C GLY A 50 15.85 -0.75 -12.07
N LYS A 51 15.81 -1.53 -13.16
CA LYS A 51 15.50 -0.99 -14.51
C LYS A 51 14.10 -0.36 -14.49
N GLU A 52 14.04 0.95 -14.46
CA GLU A 52 12.86 1.67 -14.92
C GLU A 52 12.65 1.34 -16.40
N LYS A 53 11.52 0.74 -16.69
CA LYS A 53 11.10 0.43 -18.05
C LYS A 53 10.71 1.73 -18.74
N ALA A 54 11.69 2.35 -19.44
CA ALA A 54 11.45 3.52 -20.25
C ALA A 54 10.43 3.18 -21.34
N ILE A 55 9.31 3.89 -21.35
CA ILE A 55 8.32 3.90 -22.43
C ILE A 55 8.99 4.59 -23.65
N ARG A 56 9.42 3.80 -24.63
CA ARG A 56 9.85 4.31 -25.93
C ARG A 56 8.61 4.53 -26.81
N SER A 57 8.30 5.78 -27.11
CA SER A 57 7.49 6.17 -28.24
C SER A 57 8.28 5.95 -29.55
N ALA A 58 7.75 5.18 -30.48
CA ALA A 58 8.25 5.04 -31.85
C ALA A 58 7.07 4.98 -32.83
N PRO A 59 7.27 5.37 -34.11
CA PRO A 59 6.21 5.83 -35.02
C PRO A 59 5.41 4.69 -35.65
N VAL A 60 4.22 5.09 -36.11
CA VAL A 60 3.20 4.28 -36.76
C VAL A 60 3.68 3.75 -38.11
N GLU A 61 3.59 2.45 -38.35
CA GLU A 61 3.33 1.83 -39.66
C GLU A 61 2.51 0.55 -39.48
N THR A 62 1.37 0.48 -40.17
CA THR A 62 0.42 -0.64 -40.25
C THR A 62 0.90 -1.64 -41.31
N PRO A 63 0.70 -2.96 -41.26
CA PRO A 63 -0.60 -3.63 -41.11
C PRO A 63 -0.63 -4.82 -40.13
N ALA A 64 -1.82 -5.15 -39.68
CA ALA A 64 -2.13 -6.18 -38.73
C ALA A 64 -1.72 -7.60 -39.14
N PRO A 65 -1.23 -8.41 -38.17
CA PRO A 65 -1.80 -9.72 -37.91
C PRO A 65 -2.09 -9.94 -36.42
N ALA A 66 -3.20 -10.60 -36.19
CA ALA A 66 -3.68 -11.31 -34.99
C ALA A 66 -2.93 -11.02 -33.66
N VAL A 67 -3.53 -10.22 -32.81
CA VAL A 67 -3.14 -10.01 -31.43
C VAL A 67 -3.36 -11.33 -30.67
N PRO A 68 -2.32 -11.91 -30.02
CA PRO A 68 -2.55 -12.98 -29.04
C PRO A 68 -3.41 -12.42 -27.90
N PRO A 69 -4.33 -13.20 -27.32
CA PRO A 69 -5.17 -12.71 -26.24
C PRO A 69 -4.29 -12.22 -25.12
N GLN A 70 -4.33 -10.90 -24.88
CA GLN A 70 -3.79 -10.33 -23.65
C GLN A 70 -4.54 -11.02 -22.53
N ASN A 71 -3.81 -11.74 -21.65
CA ASN A 71 -4.31 -12.15 -20.36
C ASN A 71 -4.64 -10.86 -19.57
N VAL A 72 -5.81 -10.30 -19.80
CA VAL A 72 -6.45 -9.38 -18.88
C VAL A 72 -6.76 -10.24 -17.67
N THR A 73 -5.91 -10.23 -16.66
CA THR A 73 -6.28 -10.67 -15.32
C THR A 73 -7.62 -10.01 -15.04
N PRO A 74 -8.72 -10.76 -14.82
CA PRO A 74 -10.00 -10.14 -14.54
C PRO A 74 -9.78 -9.26 -13.30
N ILE A 75 -10.06 -7.95 -13.43
CA ILE A 75 -10.07 -7.04 -12.30
C ILE A 75 -11.18 -7.56 -11.40
N THR A 76 -10.80 -8.30 -10.37
CA THR A 76 -11.75 -8.82 -9.39
C THR A 76 -12.24 -7.61 -8.62
N LYS A 77 -13.45 -7.15 -8.95
CA LYS A 77 -14.07 -5.96 -8.33
C LYS A 77 -14.30 -6.14 -6.82
N THR A 78 -14.11 -7.34 -6.28
CA THR A 78 -14.43 -7.67 -4.90
C THR A 78 -13.57 -8.83 -4.40
N ARG A 79 -13.02 -8.69 -3.21
CA ARG A 79 -12.35 -9.78 -2.47
C ARG A 79 -13.29 -10.32 -1.40
N LEU A 80 -13.69 -11.58 -1.51
CA LEU A 80 -14.57 -12.25 -0.55
C LEU A 80 -13.77 -13.08 0.46
N ILE A 81 -14.06 -12.90 1.75
CA ILE A 81 -13.54 -13.68 2.88
C ILE A 81 -14.72 -14.30 3.62
N ASN A 82 -14.82 -15.61 3.60
CA ASN A 82 -15.90 -16.38 4.21
C ASN A 82 -15.50 -17.08 5.52
N VAL A 83 -14.30 -16.83 6.02
CA VAL A 83 -13.77 -17.38 7.27
C VAL A 83 -13.55 -16.26 8.28
N PRO A 84 -13.55 -16.57 9.60
CA PRO A 84 -13.25 -15.58 10.63
C PRO A 84 -11.85 -14.97 10.47
N VAL A 85 -11.76 -13.64 10.60
CA VAL A 85 -10.47 -12.92 10.63
C VAL A 85 -10.03 -12.79 12.08
N ARG A 86 -8.93 -13.44 12.42
CA ARG A 86 -8.44 -13.57 13.80
C ARG A 86 -7.48 -12.45 14.17
N SER A 87 -7.31 -12.23 15.48
CA SER A 87 -6.34 -11.27 16.02
C SER A 87 -4.94 -11.44 15.38
N GLY A 88 -4.31 -10.32 15.05
CA GLY A 88 -3.01 -10.29 14.37
C GLY A 88 -3.05 -10.54 12.86
N GLN A 89 -4.20 -10.94 12.31
CA GLN A 89 -4.34 -11.08 10.85
C GLN A 89 -4.64 -9.72 10.20
N ARG A 90 -4.00 -9.49 9.07
CA ARG A 90 -4.25 -8.34 8.18
C ARG A 90 -4.71 -8.85 6.82
N ILE A 91 -5.84 -8.35 6.37
CA ILE A 91 -6.39 -8.62 5.04
C ILE A 91 -6.37 -7.31 4.24
N TYR A 92 -5.71 -7.31 3.07
CA TYR A 92 -5.70 -6.16 2.16
C TYR A 92 -6.33 -6.52 0.82
N ALA A 93 -7.30 -5.74 0.37
CA ALA A 93 -7.98 -5.85 -0.92
C ALA A 93 -7.54 -4.68 -1.83
N PRO A 94 -6.46 -4.84 -2.64
CA PRO A 94 -5.97 -3.79 -3.52
C PRO A 94 -6.91 -3.60 -4.70
N GLN A 95 -7.23 -2.35 -5.02
CA GLN A 95 -8.06 -1.92 -6.16
C GLN A 95 -9.45 -2.56 -6.22
N CYS A 96 -9.97 -3.02 -5.08
CA CYS A 96 -11.28 -3.65 -5.02
C CYS A 96 -11.94 -3.49 -3.65
N ASP A 97 -13.22 -3.88 -3.59
CA ASP A 97 -13.98 -3.97 -2.34
C ASP A 97 -13.61 -5.22 -1.56
N LEU A 98 -13.78 -5.16 -0.25
CA LEU A 98 -13.59 -6.29 0.67
C LEU A 98 -14.92 -6.68 1.30
N ILE A 99 -15.33 -7.92 1.10
CA ILE A 99 -16.50 -8.51 1.73
C ILE A 99 -16.04 -9.59 2.71
N VAL A 100 -16.45 -9.48 3.96
CA VAL A 100 -16.23 -10.48 5.01
C VAL A 100 -17.60 -10.98 5.49
N THR A 101 -17.92 -12.24 5.21
CA THR A 101 -19.20 -12.85 5.62
C THR A 101 -19.17 -13.47 7.02
N SER A 102 -18.04 -13.32 7.71
CA SER A 102 -17.83 -13.85 9.05
C SER A 102 -17.43 -12.73 10.03
N HIS A 103 -17.12 -13.09 11.27
CA HIS A 103 -16.70 -12.11 12.28
C HIS A 103 -15.22 -11.70 12.14
N VAL A 104 -14.94 -10.49 12.58
CA VAL A 104 -13.60 -9.88 12.63
C VAL A 104 -13.25 -9.68 14.12
N SER A 105 -12.23 -10.38 14.58
CA SER A 105 -11.80 -10.35 15.98
C SER A 105 -11.09 -9.05 16.34
N ALA A 106 -11.06 -8.70 17.61
CA ALA A 106 -10.21 -7.65 18.14
C ALA A 106 -8.73 -7.87 17.75
N GLY A 107 -8.02 -6.80 17.36
CA GLY A 107 -6.64 -6.86 16.87
C GLY A 107 -6.48 -7.40 15.45
N ALA A 108 -7.56 -7.73 14.74
CA ALA A 108 -7.54 -7.99 13.30
C ALA A 108 -7.65 -6.70 12.49
N GLU A 109 -7.16 -6.69 11.26
CA GLU A 109 -7.14 -5.50 10.41
C GLU A 109 -7.64 -5.81 9.00
N LEU A 110 -8.66 -5.06 8.57
CA LEU A 110 -9.20 -5.08 7.23
C LEU A 110 -8.81 -3.81 6.50
N ILE A 111 -8.26 -3.93 5.30
CA ILE A 111 -7.86 -2.81 4.44
C ILE A 111 -8.43 -3.05 3.06
N ALA A 112 -9.06 -2.04 2.46
CA ALA A 112 -9.51 -2.07 1.08
C ALA A 112 -9.28 -0.72 0.41
N ASP A 113 -8.94 -0.73 -0.88
CA ASP A 113 -8.90 0.49 -1.67
C ASP A 113 -10.31 1.00 -1.99
N GLY A 114 -11.28 0.11 -2.08
CA GLY A 114 -12.72 0.40 -2.18
C GLY A 114 -13.45 0.26 -0.84
N ASN A 115 -14.67 -0.24 -0.91
CA ASN A 115 -15.58 -0.42 0.23
C ASN A 115 -15.21 -1.64 1.10
N ILE A 116 -15.66 -1.63 2.36
CA ILE A 116 -15.58 -2.78 3.26
C ILE A 116 -16.97 -3.16 3.73
N HIS A 117 -17.34 -4.43 3.54
CA HIS A 117 -18.60 -5.01 4.01
C HIS A 117 -18.31 -6.13 5.01
N VAL A 118 -18.83 -6.03 6.23
CA VAL A 118 -18.71 -7.07 7.27
C VAL A 118 -20.10 -7.54 7.69
N TYR A 119 -20.47 -8.73 7.25
CA TYR A 119 -21.76 -9.36 7.58
C TYR A 119 -21.70 -10.16 8.88
N GLY A 120 -20.82 -9.78 9.78
CA GLY A 120 -20.63 -10.37 11.10
C GLY A 120 -20.27 -9.31 12.13
N MET A 121 -19.79 -9.76 13.28
CA MET A 121 -19.32 -8.86 14.34
C MET A 121 -17.98 -8.23 13.94
N MET A 122 -17.92 -6.92 13.88
CA MET A 122 -16.73 -6.12 13.56
C MET A 122 -16.10 -5.60 14.86
N ARG A 123 -15.09 -6.29 15.37
CA ARG A 123 -14.36 -5.89 16.60
C ARG A 123 -13.00 -5.27 16.31
N GLY A 124 -12.36 -5.63 15.21
CA GLY A 124 -11.02 -5.17 14.84
C GLY A 124 -11.02 -3.77 14.22
N ARG A 125 -10.09 -3.56 13.27
CA ARG A 125 -9.89 -2.30 12.55
C ARG A 125 -10.33 -2.45 11.11
N ALA A 126 -11.02 -1.43 10.56
CA ALA A 126 -11.45 -1.37 9.18
C ALA A 126 -10.99 -0.06 8.53
N LEU A 127 -10.23 -0.16 7.44
CA LEU A 127 -9.67 0.94 6.69
C LEU A 127 -10.12 0.85 5.22
N ALA A 128 -11.19 1.57 4.88
CA ALA A 128 -11.71 1.67 3.52
C ALA A 128 -11.10 2.87 2.80
N GLY A 129 -11.09 2.84 1.47
CA GLY A 129 -10.50 3.91 0.67
C GLY A 129 -9.01 4.09 0.92
N ALA A 130 -8.26 3.02 1.14
CA ALA A 130 -6.85 3.07 1.55
C ALA A 130 -5.94 3.75 0.50
N SER A 131 -6.34 3.73 -0.78
CA SER A 131 -5.69 4.45 -1.88
C SER A 131 -6.07 5.94 -1.97
N GLY A 132 -6.90 6.45 -1.04
CA GLY A 132 -7.39 7.83 -1.02
C GLY A 132 -8.80 8.01 -1.57
N ASP A 133 -9.52 6.91 -1.83
CA ASP A 133 -10.93 6.97 -2.25
C ASP A 133 -11.83 7.48 -1.12
N ARG A 134 -12.35 8.68 -1.29
CA ARG A 134 -13.20 9.37 -0.31
C ARG A 134 -14.67 8.95 -0.38
N GLU A 135 -15.08 8.31 -1.48
CA GLU A 135 -16.43 7.79 -1.68
C GLU A 135 -16.59 6.38 -1.09
N ALA A 136 -15.45 5.77 -0.69
CA ALA A 136 -15.46 4.47 -0.03
C ALA A 136 -16.26 4.48 1.26
N GLN A 137 -16.89 3.37 1.57
CA GLN A 137 -17.80 3.21 2.70
C GLN A 137 -17.49 1.93 3.48
N ILE A 138 -17.93 1.91 4.74
CA ILE A 138 -17.86 0.71 5.58
C ILE A 138 -19.27 0.33 5.99
N PHE A 139 -19.64 -0.92 5.72
CA PHE A 139 -20.93 -1.51 6.08
C PHE A 139 -20.69 -2.65 7.07
N CYS A 140 -21.40 -2.69 8.18
CA CYS A 140 -21.32 -3.81 9.11
C CYS A 140 -22.66 -4.09 9.77
N THR A 141 -22.92 -5.35 10.07
CA THR A 141 -24.14 -5.76 10.76
C THR A 141 -24.04 -5.57 12.29
N HIS A 142 -22.84 -5.55 12.86
CA HIS A 142 -22.60 -5.36 14.29
C HIS A 142 -21.33 -4.54 14.50
N LEU A 143 -21.47 -3.23 14.67
CA LEU A 143 -20.36 -2.28 14.82
C LEU A 143 -19.84 -2.28 16.27
N THR A 144 -18.68 -2.90 16.50
CA THR A 144 -17.95 -2.92 17.79
C THR A 144 -16.46 -2.69 17.54
N ALA A 145 -16.13 -1.91 16.52
CA ALA A 145 -14.78 -1.73 16.00
C ALA A 145 -13.86 -0.98 16.98
N GLU A 146 -12.58 -1.37 17.00
CA GLU A 146 -11.51 -0.62 17.67
C GLU A 146 -11.18 0.67 16.91
N LEU A 147 -11.20 0.60 15.57
CA LEU A 147 -10.91 1.72 14.68
C LEU A 147 -11.66 1.54 13.36
N VAL A 148 -12.21 2.63 12.86
CA VAL A 148 -12.74 2.73 11.50
C VAL A 148 -12.10 3.91 10.80
N SER A 149 -11.71 3.74 9.53
CA SER A 149 -11.09 4.78 8.72
C SER A 149 -11.62 4.78 7.30
N ILE A 150 -11.81 5.97 6.72
CA ILE A 150 -12.13 6.16 5.31
C ILE A 150 -11.19 7.21 4.75
N ALA A 151 -10.42 6.86 3.72
CA ALA A 151 -9.44 7.73 3.07
C ALA A 151 -8.51 8.46 4.08
N GLY A 152 -8.08 7.76 5.15
CA GLY A 152 -7.18 8.30 6.17
C GLY A 152 -7.85 9.10 7.30
N VAL A 153 -9.12 9.49 7.17
CA VAL A 153 -9.90 10.06 8.28
C VAL A 153 -10.42 8.92 9.14
N TYR A 154 -10.19 8.97 10.46
CA TYR A 154 -10.48 7.83 11.32
C TYR A 154 -11.20 8.19 12.62
N TRP A 155 -11.94 7.24 13.14
CA TRP A 155 -12.47 7.21 14.50
C TRP A 155 -11.91 6.02 15.26
N LEU A 156 -11.55 6.24 16.50
CA LEU A 156 -11.34 5.20 17.49
C LEU A 156 -12.69 4.81 18.12
N SER A 157 -12.71 3.72 18.86
CA SER A 157 -13.92 3.19 19.52
C SER A 157 -14.65 4.22 20.39
N ASP A 158 -13.93 5.13 21.04
CA ASP A 158 -14.46 6.21 21.86
C ASP A 158 -15.20 7.32 21.09
N LYS A 159 -14.91 7.45 19.79
CA LYS A 159 -15.56 8.41 18.89
C LYS A 159 -16.82 7.85 18.22
N ILE A 160 -16.99 6.53 18.23
CA ILE A 160 -18.20 5.89 17.67
C ILE A 160 -19.38 6.17 18.61
N PRO A 161 -20.47 6.80 18.11
CA PRO A 161 -21.62 7.11 18.96
C PRO A 161 -22.19 5.83 19.58
N ALA A 162 -22.45 5.85 20.90
CA ALA A 162 -22.88 4.69 21.67
C ALA A 162 -24.18 4.06 21.14
N GLU A 163 -25.02 4.86 20.48
CA GLU A 163 -26.28 4.40 19.88
C GLU A 163 -26.08 3.40 18.73
N PHE A 164 -24.89 3.41 18.06
CA PHE A 164 -24.54 2.49 16.98
C PHE A 164 -23.73 1.27 17.45
N TYR A 165 -23.30 1.27 18.71
CA TYR A 165 -22.50 0.16 19.24
C TYR A 165 -23.26 -1.15 19.22
N GLY A 166 -22.72 -2.16 18.56
CA GLY A 166 -23.32 -3.48 18.40
C GLY A 166 -24.48 -3.54 17.40
N LYS A 167 -24.78 -2.44 16.69
CA LYS A 167 -25.87 -2.37 15.72
C LYS A 167 -25.35 -2.37 14.28
N ALA A 168 -26.28 -2.62 13.35
CA ALA A 168 -26.01 -2.51 11.94
C ALA A 168 -25.81 -1.03 11.57
N ALA A 169 -24.69 -0.73 10.90
CA ALA A 169 -24.28 0.62 10.60
C ALA A 169 -23.57 0.73 9.25
N ARG A 170 -23.73 1.89 8.64
CA ARG A 170 -23.00 2.37 7.47
C ARG A 170 -22.19 3.58 7.87
N LEU A 171 -20.89 3.55 7.59
CA LEU A 171 -19.99 4.69 7.78
C LEU A 171 -19.57 5.23 6.41
N GLN A 172 -19.54 6.54 6.30
CA GLN A 172 -19.12 7.27 5.11
C GLN A 172 -18.41 8.56 5.50
N LEU A 173 -17.68 9.15 4.55
CA LEU A 173 -17.08 10.46 4.69
C LEU A 173 -18.03 11.51 4.13
N ALA A 174 -18.44 12.48 4.94
CA ALA A 174 -19.23 13.63 4.53
C ALA A 174 -18.48 14.91 4.91
N GLU A 175 -18.27 15.83 3.98
CA GLU A 175 -17.60 17.12 4.23
C GLU A 175 -16.29 17.01 5.04
N ASN A 176 -15.44 16.03 4.73
CA ASN A 176 -14.18 15.72 5.43
C ASN A 176 -14.33 15.13 6.85
N ALA A 177 -15.52 14.78 7.28
CA ALA A 177 -15.77 14.14 8.57
C ALA A 177 -16.39 12.76 8.38
N LEU A 178 -16.03 11.81 9.23
CA LEU A 178 -16.72 10.53 9.29
C LEU A 178 -18.12 10.75 9.82
N THR A 179 -19.09 10.06 9.21
CA THR A 179 -20.47 10.00 9.66
C THR A 179 -20.92 8.55 9.73
N VAL A 180 -21.84 8.27 10.64
CA VAL A 180 -22.43 6.95 10.80
C VAL A 180 -23.95 7.04 10.69
N GLN A 181 -24.55 6.07 10.01
CA GLN A 181 -25.99 5.96 9.80
C GLN A 181 -26.44 4.53 10.06
N PRO A 182 -27.70 4.33 10.50
CA PRO A 182 -28.24 2.99 10.66
C PRO A 182 -28.32 2.29 9.29
N LEU A 183 -28.08 1.00 9.28
CA LEU A 183 -28.31 0.14 8.13
C LEU A 183 -29.64 -0.58 8.36
N ASN A 184 -30.70 -0.11 7.70
CA ASN A 184 -32.05 -0.67 7.80
C ASN A 184 -32.27 -1.76 6.77
#